data_9776841633f5d3ed16126519054f5a94
#
_entry.id   9776841633f5d3ed16126519054f5a94
#
_cell.length_a   1.000
_cell.length_b   1.000
_cell.length_c   1.000
_cell.angle_alpha   90.00
_cell.angle_beta   90.00
_cell.angle_gamma   90.00
#
_symmetry.space_group_name_H-M   'P 1'
#
loop_
_entity.id
_entity.type
_entity.pdbx_description
1 polymer ?
#
loop_
_entity_poly.entity_id
_entity_poly.type
_entity_poly.pdbx_seq_one_letter_code
_entity_poly.pdbx_strand_id
1 'polypeptide(L)'
;MSAAILQGCPTTTLDTDLWIDLPPRQYMRVLRLCQKLGATVRADTVVELSDGSMVNFLYHVDGLLSFAGEFRRSCRLKWMGTMVAVLPLARILRSKKVVGRPKDLAHVPLLEQTIKLRKRSGTRT
;
A
#
# COMPACT_ATOMS: atom_id res chain seq x y z
N MET A 1 3.05 -3.83 -0.23
CA MET A 1 3.60 -4.44 1.02
C MET A 1 3.87 -3.43 2.13
N SER A 2 4.03 -2.15 1.83
CA SER A 2 4.24 -1.14 2.89
C SER A 2 3.15 -1.16 3.96
N ALA A 3 1.88 -1.27 3.57
CA ALA A 3 0.78 -1.39 4.52
C ALA A 3 0.91 -2.64 5.40
N ALA A 4 1.34 -3.77 4.85
CA ALA A 4 1.55 -4.99 5.61
C ALA A 4 2.72 -4.85 6.59
N ILE A 5 3.81 -4.20 6.15
CA ILE A 5 4.98 -3.94 6.99
C ILE A 5 4.60 -3.07 8.18
N LEU A 6 3.80 -2.02 7.97
CA LEU A 6 3.29 -1.17 9.04
C LEU A 6 2.44 -1.93 10.06
N GLN A 7 1.84 -3.05 9.66
CA GLN A 7 1.04 -3.92 10.51
C GLN A 7 1.83 -5.11 11.07
N GLY A 8 3.15 -5.11 10.92
CA GLY A 8 4.03 -6.09 11.55
C GLY A 8 4.50 -7.24 10.66
N CYS A 9 4.21 -7.22 9.36
CA CYS A 9 4.71 -8.25 8.45
C CYS A 9 6.23 -8.15 8.32
N PRO A 10 6.98 -9.23 8.59
CA PRO A 10 8.45 -9.17 8.66
C PRO A 10 9.10 -9.29 7.28
N THR A 11 9.01 -8.24 6.50
CA THR A 11 9.66 -8.13 5.19
C THR A 11 10.06 -6.69 4.94
N THR A 12 10.73 -6.43 3.82
CA THR A 12 11.13 -5.09 3.42
C THR A 12 10.67 -4.80 1.99
N THR A 13 10.55 -3.54 1.66
CA THR A 13 10.25 -3.09 0.30
C THR A 13 10.87 -1.72 0.06
N LEU A 14 11.29 -1.47 -1.19
CA LEU A 14 11.71 -0.15 -1.66
C LEU A 14 10.57 0.58 -2.33
N ASP A 15 9.44 -0.10 -2.56
CA ASP A 15 8.29 0.45 -3.27
C ASP A 15 7.15 0.71 -2.30
N THR A 16 6.51 1.86 -2.46
CA THR A 16 5.29 2.20 -1.75
C THR A 16 4.17 2.35 -2.76
N ASP A 17 3.09 1.58 -2.58
CA ASP A 17 1.92 1.67 -3.43
C ASP A 17 0.86 2.52 -2.74
N LEU A 18 0.42 3.57 -3.42
CA LEU A 18 -0.64 4.45 -2.94
C LEU A 18 -1.87 4.26 -3.83
N TRP A 19 -2.94 3.78 -3.24
CA TRP A 19 -4.22 3.66 -3.93
C TRP A 19 -4.95 4.98 -3.82
N ILE A 20 -5.26 5.59 -4.96
CA ILE A 20 -5.87 6.91 -5.03
C ILE A 20 -7.19 6.86 -5.80
N ASP A 21 -8.05 7.85 -5.54
CA ASP A 21 -9.31 8.06 -6.25
C ASP A 21 -9.44 9.56 -6.53
N LEU A 22 -8.56 10.06 -7.38
CA LEU A 22 -8.46 11.49 -7.69
C LEU A 22 -8.80 11.76 -9.14
N PRO A 23 -9.54 12.85 -9.43
CA PRO A 23 -9.67 13.33 -10.81
C PRO A 23 -8.30 13.66 -11.43
N PRO A 24 -8.14 13.58 -12.76
CA PRO A 24 -6.86 13.81 -13.43
C PRO A 24 -6.17 15.12 -13.04
N ARG A 25 -6.92 16.20 -12.89
CA ARG A 25 -6.34 17.51 -12.50
C ARG A 25 -5.71 17.45 -11.11
N GLN A 26 -6.38 16.81 -10.15
CA GLN A 26 -5.86 16.68 -8.80
C GLN A 26 -4.65 15.74 -8.77
N TYR A 27 -4.67 14.68 -9.55
CA TYR A 27 -3.53 13.79 -9.70
C TYR A 27 -2.30 14.54 -10.25
N MET A 28 -2.49 15.38 -11.27
CA MET A 28 -1.41 16.20 -11.81
C MET A 28 -0.81 17.14 -10.76
N ARG A 29 -1.64 17.68 -9.87
CA ARG A 29 -1.15 18.50 -8.75
C ARG A 29 -0.31 17.70 -7.78
N VAL A 30 -0.69 16.44 -7.53
CA VAL A 30 0.10 15.54 -6.67
C VAL A 30 1.48 15.30 -7.29
N LEU A 31 1.55 15.02 -8.59
CA LEU A 31 2.83 14.84 -9.28
C LEU A 31 3.71 16.08 -9.22
N ARG A 32 3.14 17.28 -9.42
CA ARG A 32 3.87 18.53 -9.31
C ARG A 32 4.41 18.75 -7.89
N LEU A 33 3.61 18.43 -6.88
CA LEU A 33 4.05 18.51 -5.49
C LEU A 33 5.23 17.56 -5.23
N CYS A 34 5.17 16.34 -5.72
CA CYS A 34 6.27 15.39 -5.61
C CYS A 34 7.55 15.96 -6.24
N GLN A 35 7.45 16.54 -7.43
CA GLN A 35 8.60 17.17 -8.10
C GLN A 35 9.19 18.33 -7.26
N LYS A 36 8.34 19.15 -6.67
CA LYS A 36 8.79 20.23 -5.79
C LYS A 36 9.52 19.71 -4.56
N LEU A 37 9.17 18.52 -4.08
CA LEU A 37 9.83 17.87 -2.94
C LEU A 37 11.08 17.07 -3.34
N GLY A 38 11.53 17.19 -4.59
CA GLY A 38 12.76 16.56 -5.05
C GLY A 38 12.59 15.21 -5.73
N ALA A 39 11.34 14.77 -5.96
CA ALA A 39 11.09 13.52 -6.65
C ALA A 39 11.17 13.66 -8.17
N THR A 40 11.46 12.57 -8.86
CA THR A 40 11.49 12.49 -10.32
C THR A 40 10.33 11.63 -10.81
N VAL A 41 9.52 12.17 -11.72
CA VAL A 41 8.44 11.39 -12.35
C VAL A 41 9.07 10.49 -13.40
N ARG A 42 8.99 9.17 -13.19
CA ARG A 42 9.58 8.16 -14.08
C ARG A 42 8.61 7.63 -15.12
N ALA A 43 7.31 7.61 -14.76
CA ALA A 43 6.23 7.19 -15.65
C ALA A 43 4.94 7.85 -15.17
N ASP A 44 3.84 7.64 -15.88
CA ASP A 44 2.55 8.28 -15.54
C ASP A 44 2.08 8.02 -14.11
N THR A 45 2.44 6.85 -13.55
CA THR A 45 2.02 6.43 -12.22
C THR A 45 3.18 6.10 -11.29
N VAL A 46 4.42 6.44 -11.66
CA VAL A 46 5.62 6.07 -10.91
C VAL A 46 6.48 7.28 -10.63
N VAL A 47 6.81 7.48 -9.37
CA VAL A 47 7.68 8.56 -8.91
C VAL A 47 8.85 7.96 -8.14
N GLU A 48 10.06 8.44 -8.41
CA GLU A 48 11.25 8.09 -7.65
C GLU A 48 11.59 9.23 -6.68
N LEU A 49 11.69 8.89 -5.40
CA LEU A 49 12.06 9.85 -4.37
C LEU A 49 13.57 10.09 -4.37
N SER A 50 14.01 11.16 -3.69
CA SER A 50 15.43 11.55 -3.65
C SER A 50 16.34 10.47 -3.03
N ASP A 51 15.79 9.59 -2.19
CA ASP A 51 16.53 8.47 -1.58
C ASP A 51 16.56 7.21 -2.45
N GLY A 52 15.99 7.26 -3.65
CA GLY A 52 15.93 6.12 -4.57
C GLY A 52 14.71 5.21 -4.40
N SER A 53 13.89 5.43 -3.37
CA SER A 53 12.66 4.65 -3.21
C SER A 53 11.62 5.05 -4.24
N MET A 54 10.73 4.11 -4.59
CA MET A 54 9.71 4.28 -5.60
C MET A 54 8.33 4.40 -4.99
N VAL A 55 7.51 5.30 -5.53
CA VAL A 55 6.09 5.41 -5.18
C VAL A 55 5.28 5.13 -6.42
N ASN A 56 4.38 4.14 -6.33
CA ASN A 56 3.45 3.78 -7.39
C ASN A 56 2.05 4.26 -7.02
N PHE A 57 1.40 4.97 -7.93
CA PHE A 57 0.01 5.40 -7.74
C PHE A 57 -0.92 4.43 -8.46
N LEU A 58 -1.90 3.89 -7.75
CA LEU A 58 -2.83 2.90 -8.26
C LEU A 58 -4.26 3.45 -8.22
N TYR A 59 -5.02 3.25 -9.28
CA TYR A 59 -6.46 3.54 -9.33
C TYR A 59 -7.29 2.29 -9.10
N HIS A 60 -6.70 1.12 -9.19
CA HIS A 60 -7.38 -0.17 -9.05
C HIS A 60 -6.44 -1.17 -8.39
N VAL A 61 -6.99 -2.01 -7.53
CA VAL A 61 -6.25 -3.12 -6.91
C VAL A 61 -7.04 -4.41 -7.15
N ASP A 62 -6.40 -5.35 -7.85
CA ASP A 62 -7.04 -6.61 -8.22
C ASP A 62 -7.48 -7.41 -6.99
N GLY A 63 -8.67 -7.99 -7.10
CA GLY A 63 -9.25 -8.82 -6.04
C GLY A 63 -9.94 -8.04 -4.93
N LEU A 64 -9.92 -6.71 -4.98
CA LEU A 64 -10.56 -5.86 -3.99
C LEU A 64 -11.80 -5.16 -4.57
N LEU A 65 -12.57 -4.57 -3.67
CA LEU A 65 -13.76 -3.80 -4.01
C LEU A 65 -13.37 -2.41 -4.53
N SER A 66 -14.36 -1.51 -4.64
CA SER A 66 -14.10 -0.12 -5.00
C SER A 66 -13.23 0.59 -3.95
N PHE A 67 -12.57 1.69 -4.35
CA PHE A 67 -11.81 2.53 -3.44
C PHE A 67 -12.65 2.92 -2.21
N ALA A 68 -13.87 3.42 -2.42
CA ALA A 68 -14.72 3.86 -1.33
C ALA A 68 -15.04 2.73 -0.34
N GLY A 69 -15.32 1.53 -0.85
CA GLY A 69 -15.60 0.36 -0.02
C GLY A 69 -14.40 -0.08 0.80
N GLU A 70 -13.23 -0.14 0.17
CA GLU A 70 -12.00 -0.54 0.87
C GLU A 70 -11.52 0.55 1.83
N PHE A 71 -11.68 1.81 1.49
CA PHE A 71 -11.32 2.93 2.36
C PHE A 71 -12.10 2.88 3.69
N ARG A 72 -13.39 2.53 3.65
CA ARG A 72 -14.19 2.37 4.86
C ARG A 72 -13.70 1.23 5.75
N ARG A 73 -13.04 0.22 5.17
CA ARG A 73 -12.47 -0.93 5.90
C ARG A 73 -11.03 -0.70 6.32
N SER A 74 -10.42 0.42 5.91
CA SER A 74 -9.03 0.69 6.20
C SER A 74 -8.77 0.87 7.68
N CYS A 75 -7.54 0.53 8.09
CA CYS A 75 -7.04 0.81 9.42
C CYS A 75 -6.28 2.12 9.41
N ARG A 76 -6.38 2.89 10.49
CA ARG A 76 -5.59 4.12 10.64
C ARG A 76 -4.39 3.83 11.51
N LEU A 77 -3.21 4.08 10.97
CA LEU A 77 -1.95 3.89 11.66
C LEU A 77 -1.12 5.16 11.60
N LYS A 78 -0.36 5.40 12.66
CA LYS A 78 0.56 6.52 12.69
C LYS A 78 1.85 6.13 11.97
N TRP A 79 2.25 6.94 10.99
CA TRP A 79 3.49 6.75 10.24
C TRP A 79 4.18 8.09 10.07
N MET A 80 5.41 8.18 10.60
CA MET A 80 6.23 9.40 10.55
C MET A 80 5.47 10.65 11.03
N GLY A 81 4.72 10.52 12.13
CA GLY A 81 3.96 11.61 12.72
C GLY A 81 2.62 11.93 12.07
N THR A 82 2.23 11.20 11.01
CA THR A 82 0.99 11.40 10.28
C THR A 82 0.11 10.15 10.34
N MET A 83 -1.18 10.34 10.52
CA MET A 83 -2.14 9.23 10.44
C MET A 83 -2.38 8.87 8.98
N VAL A 84 -2.17 7.60 8.63
CA VAL A 84 -2.40 7.09 7.28
C VAL A 84 -3.44 5.98 7.30
N ALA A 85 -4.22 5.90 6.22
CA ALA A 85 -5.16 4.80 6.02
C ALA A 85 -4.44 3.66 5.31
N VAL A 86 -4.49 2.45 5.89
CA VAL A 86 -3.85 1.27 5.32
C VAL A 86 -4.86 0.14 5.16
N LEU A 87 -4.68 -0.66 4.11
CA LEU A 87 -5.50 -1.86 3.93
C LEU A 87 -5.20 -2.86 5.04
N PRO A 88 -6.22 -3.47 5.67
CA PRO A 88 -6.00 -4.55 6.61
C PRO A 88 -5.25 -5.72 5.98
N LEU A 89 -4.50 -6.46 6.78
CA LEU A 89 -3.70 -7.60 6.32
C LEU A 89 -4.52 -8.60 5.51
N ALA A 90 -5.76 -8.88 5.94
CA ALA A 90 -6.64 -9.81 5.24
C ALA A 90 -6.97 -9.36 3.82
N ARG A 91 -7.11 -8.05 3.60
CA ARG A 91 -7.39 -7.50 2.27
C ARG A 91 -6.16 -7.54 1.38
N ILE A 92 -5.00 -7.26 1.93
CA ILE A 92 -3.72 -7.38 1.21
C ILE A 92 -3.51 -8.85 0.78
N LEU A 93 -3.74 -9.79 1.69
CA LEU A 93 -3.65 -11.21 1.41
C LEU A 93 -4.57 -11.62 0.25
N ARG A 94 -5.82 -11.17 0.26
CA ARG A 94 -6.77 -11.46 -0.82
C ARG A 94 -6.24 -10.97 -2.17
N SER A 95 -5.75 -9.73 -2.24
CA SER A 95 -5.20 -9.17 -3.46
C SER A 95 -4.01 -9.98 -3.97
N LYS A 96 -3.08 -10.34 -3.07
CA LYS A 96 -1.91 -11.15 -3.42
C LYS A 96 -2.29 -12.50 -4.02
N LYS A 97 -3.28 -13.17 -3.45
CA LYS A 97 -3.78 -14.46 -3.97
C LYS A 97 -4.42 -14.31 -5.34
N VAL A 98 -5.17 -13.25 -5.57
CA VAL A 98 -5.85 -13.01 -6.85
C VAL A 98 -4.84 -12.69 -7.95
N VAL A 99 -3.88 -11.80 -7.68
CA VAL A 99 -2.83 -11.44 -8.65
C VAL A 99 -1.95 -12.65 -8.95
N GLY A 100 -1.50 -13.37 -7.93
CA GLY A 100 -0.87 -14.68 -8.07
C GLY A 100 0.48 -14.72 -8.75
N ARG A 101 1.18 -13.59 -8.92
CA ARG A 101 2.55 -13.59 -9.44
C ARG A 101 3.49 -14.30 -8.45
N PRO A 102 4.64 -14.87 -8.91
CA PRO A 102 5.56 -15.53 -7.98
C PRO A 102 5.94 -14.68 -6.76
N LYS A 103 6.21 -13.40 -6.95
CA LYS A 103 6.53 -12.49 -5.84
C LYS A 103 5.33 -12.27 -4.90
N ASP A 104 4.10 -12.27 -5.43
CA ASP A 104 2.89 -12.14 -4.62
C ASP A 104 2.66 -13.40 -3.80
N LEU A 105 2.78 -14.56 -4.43
CA LEU A 105 2.62 -15.85 -3.75
C LEU A 105 3.68 -16.08 -2.67
N ALA A 106 4.89 -15.55 -2.87
CA ALA A 106 5.94 -15.62 -1.86
C ALA A 106 5.59 -14.83 -0.60
N HIS A 107 4.77 -13.79 -0.70
CA HIS A 107 4.31 -13.00 0.45
C HIS A 107 3.14 -13.65 1.21
N VAL A 108 2.41 -14.58 0.58
CA VAL A 108 1.21 -15.19 1.18
C VAL A 108 1.49 -15.86 2.52
N PRO A 109 2.51 -16.74 2.68
CA PRO A 109 2.78 -17.35 3.98
C PRO A 109 3.11 -16.34 5.07
N LEU A 110 3.86 -15.27 4.73
CA LEU A 110 4.23 -14.22 5.68
C LEU A 110 2.98 -13.47 6.16
N LEU A 111 2.07 -13.14 5.25
CA LEU A 111 0.83 -12.46 5.58
C LEU A 111 -0.08 -13.35 6.45
N GLU A 112 -0.23 -14.61 6.09
CA GLU A 112 -1.04 -15.56 6.87
C GLU A 112 -0.50 -15.73 8.28
N GLN A 113 0.80 -15.86 8.43
CA GLN A 113 1.45 -16.00 9.73
C GLN A 113 1.28 -14.73 10.57
N THR A 114 1.47 -13.57 9.97
CA THR A 114 1.29 -12.28 10.65
C THR A 114 -0.14 -12.13 11.16
N ILE A 115 -1.13 -12.49 10.36
CA ILE A 115 -2.54 -12.46 10.76
C ILE A 115 -2.77 -13.37 11.97
N LYS A 116 -2.24 -14.58 11.95
CA LYS A 116 -2.38 -15.52 13.08
C LYS A 116 -1.77 -14.96 14.36
N LEU A 117 -0.57 -14.38 14.28
CA LEU A 117 0.11 -13.81 15.43
C LEU A 117 -0.66 -12.63 16.01
N ARG A 118 -1.19 -11.75 15.14
CA ARG A 118 -1.99 -10.61 15.58
C ARG A 118 -3.29 -11.05 16.25
N LYS A 119 -3.95 -12.08 15.75
CA LYS A 119 -5.16 -12.64 16.37
C LYS A 119 -4.86 -13.21 17.77
N ARG A 120 -3.72 -13.89 17.93
CA ARG A 120 -3.29 -14.43 19.24
C ARG A 120 -3.04 -13.32 20.27
N SER A 121 -2.54 -12.17 19.81
CA SER A 121 -2.31 -11.00 20.68
C SER A 121 -3.56 -10.16 20.90
N GLY A 122 -4.72 -10.55 20.31
CA GLY A 122 -5.95 -9.80 20.40
C GLY A 122 -6.01 -8.58 19.50
N THR A 123 -5.06 -8.41 18.59
CA THR A 123 -5.01 -7.28 17.67
C THR A 123 -5.89 -7.54 16.43
N ARG A 124 -6.64 -6.54 15.99
CA ARG A 124 -7.43 -6.63 14.75
C ARG A 124 -6.51 -6.62 13.53
N THR A 125 -6.91 -7.38 12.52
CA THR A 125 -6.22 -7.43 11.23
C THR A 125 -7.06 -6.84 10.11
#